data_b0c57fa60a69666338f90b4f21568acf
#
_entry.id   b0c57fa60a69666338f90b4f21568acf
#
_cell.length_a   1.000
_cell.length_b   1.000
_cell.length_c   1.000
_cell.angle_alpha   90.00
_cell.angle_beta   90.00
_cell.angle_gamma   90.00
#
_symmetry.space_group_name_H-M   'P 1'
#
loop_
_entity.id
_entity.type
_entity.pdbx_description
1 polymer ?
#
loop_
_entity_poly.entity_id
_entity_poly.type
_entity_poly.pdbx_seq_one_letter_code
_entity_poly.pdbx_strand_id
1 'polypeptide(L)'
;LKISSPRKSLKDVISANFNLKNMYIRHALRFSLALTLGLLVVYLTHGRDALWVTMGILIIIKPDVTSTLNNIILRVSFNVAAILLAILLAFLFPHYALIGLAFLMLFFFRAFYPNYMGLSVMFLSIFVVLIWPTGPVWENAVARIIDISIGAIIAFICAYLILPSRMTVDLPGQIARVINANREYAKAVIPGEDRNYNHENAVTYFRKYMLEEKNLESAIKKVDDTFKDVGEDVSLYHELSAVNRKLTSDISALATLIESDEALPDTHRFKEQLIDALNELALSVNKSVVLPRANIDKFYGSNRNDVSNIESYLDWITSDVKFLQEGVELGHRTGALERYRDLT
;
A
#
# COMPACT_ATOMS: atom_id res chain seq x y z
N LEU A 1 17.11 -25.16 6.40
CA LEU A 1 18.02 -24.19 7.03
C LEU A 1 17.22 -23.29 7.98
N LYS A 2 17.36 -23.51 9.31
CA LYS A 2 16.85 -22.60 10.35
C LYS A 2 17.76 -21.37 10.37
N ILE A 3 17.39 -20.33 9.66
CA ILE A 3 18.07 -19.04 9.72
C ILE A 3 17.56 -18.37 11.01
N SER A 4 18.34 -18.43 12.07
CA SER A 4 18.12 -17.64 13.28
C SER A 4 18.47 -16.17 12.96
N SER A 5 17.44 -15.37 12.60
CA SER A 5 17.62 -13.91 12.62
C SER A 5 18.00 -13.50 14.05
N PRO A 6 19.00 -12.62 14.25
CA PRO A 6 19.28 -12.09 15.57
C PRO A 6 18.01 -11.43 16.08
N ARG A 7 17.47 -11.91 17.22
CA ARG A 7 16.31 -11.30 17.88
C ARG A 7 16.72 -9.88 18.26
N LYS A 8 16.27 -8.89 17.47
CA LYS A 8 16.38 -7.51 17.89
C LYS A 8 15.71 -7.37 19.25
N SER A 9 16.38 -6.78 20.22
CA SER A 9 15.78 -6.50 21.51
C SER A 9 14.49 -5.70 21.30
N LEU A 10 13.44 -6.02 22.05
CA LEU A 10 12.19 -5.23 22.03
C LEU A 10 12.47 -3.73 22.23
N LYS A 11 13.48 -3.42 23.03
CA LYS A 11 13.93 -2.06 23.29
C LYS A 11 14.47 -1.36 22.03
N ASP A 12 15.24 -2.08 21.21
CA ASP A 12 15.79 -1.55 19.95
C ASP A 12 14.69 -1.35 18.91
N VAL A 13 13.70 -2.25 18.86
CA VAL A 13 12.54 -2.14 17.96
C VAL A 13 11.66 -0.96 18.36
N ILE A 14 11.39 -0.77 19.66
CA ILE A 14 10.61 0.36 20.17
C ILE A 14 11.32 1.67 19.90
N SER A 15 12.61 1.78 20.27
CA SER A 15 13.41 2.99 20.08
C SER A 15 13.54 3.39 18.62
N ALA A 16 13.73 2.43 17.71
CA ALA A 16 13.81 2.69 16.27
C ALA A 16 12.48 3.13 15.64
N ASN A 17 11.35 2.67 16.19
CA ASN A 17 10.03 2.99 15.65
C ASN A 17 9.36 4.18 16.35
N PHE A 18 9.77 4.55 17.56
CA PHE A 18 9.18 5.66 18.32
C PHE A 18 9.72 7.01 17.85
N ASN A 19 9.41 7.37 16.61
CA ASN A 19 9.80 8.62 15.98
C ASN A 19 8.54 9.30 15.39
N LEU A 20 8.36 10.59 15.62
CA LEU A 20 7.30 11.40 15.03
C LEU A 20 7.33 11.46 13.49
N LYS A 21 8.42 11.04 12.86
CA LYS A 21 8.48 10.81 11.40
C LYS A 21 7.70 9.56 10.98
N ASN A 22 7.47 8.62 11.90
CA ASN A 22 6.71 7.41 11.61
C ASN A 22 5.21 7.72 11.53
N MET A 23 4.60 7.43 10.38
CA MET A 23 3.17 7.64 10.12
C MET A 23 2.27 6.94 11.15
N TYR A 24 2.64 5.73 11.59
CA TYR A 24 1.85 4.97 12.57
C TYR A 24 1.87 5.61 13.96
N ILE A 25 2.98 6.21 14.38
CA ILE A 25 3.04 6.95 15.65
C ILE A 25 2.17 8.21 15.57
N ARG A 26 2.25 8.95 14.47
CA ARG A 26 1.36 10.09 14.23
C ARG A 26 -0.11 9.69 14.23
N HIS A 27 -0.42 8.57 13.59
CA HIS A 27 -1.78 8.03 13.60
C HIS A 27 -2.24 7.65 15.01
N ALA A 28 -1.42 6.93 15.78
CA ALA A 28 -1.74 6.54 17.15
C ALA A 28 -2.02 7.77 18.04
N LEU A 29 -1.22 8.82 17.95
CA LEU A 29 -1.43 10.07 18.69
C LEU A 29 -2.74 10.76 18.30
N ARG A 30 -3.02 10.91 16.98
CA ARG A 30 -4.27 11.49 16.50
C ARG A 30 -5.49 10.68 16.94
N PHE A 31 -5.39 9.37 16.80
CA PHE A 31 -6.45 8.45 17.17
C PHE A 31 -6.76 8.52 18.66
N SER A 32 -5.73 8.46 19.51
CA SER A 32 -5.89 8.58 20.97
C SER A 32 -6.52 9.91 21.37
N LEU A 33 -6.05 11.02 20.78
CA LEU A 33 -6.59 12.35 21.09
C LEU A 33 -8.04 12.48 20.62
N ALA A 34 -8.37 12.01 19.43
CA ALA A 34 -9.75 12.07 18.92
C ALA A 34 -10.70 11.21 19.76
N LEU A 35 -10.27 10.02 20.20
CA LEU A 35 -11.06 9.18 21.12
C LEU A 35 -11.24 9.86 22.46
N THR A 36 -10.21 10.50 23.00
CA THR A 36 -10.31 11.24 24.27
C THR A 36 -11.32 12.38 24.15
N LEU A 37 -11.29 13.14 23.04
CA LEU A 37 -12.28 14.20 22.77
C LEU A 37 -13.69 13.62 22.62
N GLY A 38 -13.85 12.49 21.91
CA GLY A 38 -15.13 11.80 21.80
C GLY A 38 -15.68 11.35 23.16
N LEU A 39 -14.85 10.76 24.01
CA LEU A 39 -15.22 10.37 25.36
C LEU A 39 -15.53 11.58 26.27
N LEU A 40 -14.81 12.69 26.04
CA LEU A 40 -15.12 13.95 26.76
C LEU A 40 -16.52 14.46 26.39
N VAL A 41 -16.94 14.40 25.14
CA VAL A 41 -18.30 14.73 24.70
C VAL A 41 -19.31 13.83 25.41
N VAL A 42 -19.06 12.50 25.46
CA VAL A 42 -19.93 11.56 26.21
C VAL A 42 -20.07 11.96 27.68
N TYR A 43 -18.95 12.29 28.32
CA TYR A 43 -18.91 12.69 29.70
C TYR A 43 -19.70 13.99 29.99
N LEU A 44 -19.52 15.00 29.12
CA LEU A 44 -20.16 16.31 29.29
C LEU A 44 -21.66 16.29 28.97
N THR A 45 -22.08 15.47 28.00
CA THR A 45 -23.50 15.39 27.60
C THR A 45 -24.32 14.45 28.45
N HIS A 46 -23.69 13.59 29.28
CA HIS A 46 -24.33 12.54 30.08
C HIS A 46 -25.32 11.66 29.29
N GLY A 47 -25.23 11.68 27.95
CA GLY A 47 -26.13 11.00 27.03
C GLY A 47 -25.65 9.59 26.68
N ARG A 48 -26.56 8.60 26.79
CA ARG A 48 -26.28 7.23 26.29
C ARG A 48 -25.96 7.22 24.79
N ASP A 49 -26.58 8.14 24.06
CA ASP A 49 -26.46 8.22 22.61
C ASP A 49 -25.10 8.80 22.17
N ALA A 50 -24.46 9.61 23.02
CA ALA A 50 -23.13 10.19 22.72
C ALA A 50 -22.02 9.14 22.56
N LEU A 51 -22.20 7.89 22.98
CA LEU A 51 -21.29 6.78 22.69
C LEU A 51 -21.10 6.57 21.18
N TRP A 52 -22.11 6.91 20.39
CA TRP A 52 -22.03 6.80 18.92
C TRP A 52 -21.08 7.79 18.29
N VAL A 53 -20.82 8.94 18.94
CA VAL A 53 -19.76 9.89 18.54
C VAL A 53 -18.41 9.18 18.57
N THR A 54 -18.09 8.52 19.68
CA THR A 54 -16.82 7.80 19.85
C THR A 54 -16.68 6.63 18.88
N MET A 55 -17.75 5.84 18.68
CA MET A 55 -17.80 4.78 17.67
C MET A 55 -17.63 5.34 16.25
N GLY A 56 -18.18 6.53 15.98
CA GLY A 56 -17.98 7.26 14.74
C GLY A 56 -16.50 7.55 14.49
N ILE A 57 -15.83 8.16 15.45
CA ILE A 57 -14.42 8.51 15.39
C ILE A 57 -13.55 7.27 15.13
N LEU A 58 -13.81 6.18 15.85
CA LEU A 58 -13.07 4.93 15.77
C LEU A 58 -13.05 4.33 14.35
N ILE A 59 -14.14 4.46 13.62
CA ILE A 59 -14.25 3.92 12.26
C ILE A 59 -13.73 4.91 11.20
N ILE A 60 -13.86 6.23 11.45
CA ILE A 60 -13.53 7.28 10.49
C ILE A 60 -12.03 7.48 10.37
N ILE A 61 -11.29 7.56 11.47
CA ILE A 61 -9.88 7.94 11.48
C ILE A 61 -9.02 6.84 10.87
N LYS A 62 -8.26 7.22 9.85
CA LYS A 62 -7.27 6.39 9.16
C LYS A 62 -5.85 6.97 9.33
N PRO A 63 -4.81 6.19 9.01
CA PRO A 63 -3.43 6.66 9.12
C PRO A 63 -3.11 7.89 8.28
N ASP A 64 -3.76 8.08 7.16
CA ASP A 64 -3.60 9.25 6.30
C ASP A 64 -4.84 10.15 6.26
N VAL A 65 -4.60 11.43 5.96
CA VAL A 65 -5.65 12.47 5.92
C VAL A 65 -6.64 12.20 4.80
N THR A 66 -6.19 11.85 3.59
CA THR A 66 -7.04 11.63 2.42
C THR A 66 -8.02 10.48 2.65
N SER A 67 -7.55 9.32 3.14
CA SER A 67 -8.42 8.20 3.49
C SER A 67 -9.39 8.54 4.62
N THR A 68 -8.97 9.39 5.57
CA THR A 68 -9.86 9.88 6.63
C THR A 68 -10.97 10.75 6.05
N LEU A 69 -10.65 11.70 5.14
CA LEU A 69 -11.63 12.55 4.47
C LEU A 69 -12.62 11.73 3.64
N ASN A 70 -12.13 10.79 2.85
CA ASN A 70 -12.99 9.89 2.06
C ASN A 70 -13.95 9.09 2.97
N ASN A 71 -13.46 8.60 4.11
CA ASN A 71 -14.30 7.92 5.08
C ASN A 71 -15.34 8.83 5.73
N ILE A 72 -15.01 10.11 6.00
CA ILE A 72 -15.97 11.10 6.50
C ILE A 72 -17.10 11.27 5.48
N ILE A 73 -16.75 11.59 4.22
CA ILE A 73 -17.72 11.83 3.15
C ILE A 73 -18.62 10.61 2.95
N LEU A 74 -18.01 9.43 2.79
CA LEU A 74 -18.73 8.18 2.61
C LEU A 74 -19.68 7.92 3.79
N ARG A 75 -19.19 8.05 5.03
CA ARG A 75 -19.99 7.79 6.21
C ARG A 75 -21.14 8.78 6.37
N VAL A 76 -20.90 10.08 6.19
CA VAL A 76 -21.94 11.10 6.29
C VAL A 76 -23.01 10.86 5.22
N SER A 77 -22.62 10.67 3.95
CA SER A 77 -23.54 10.47 2.85
C SER A 77 -24.41 9.22 3.02
N PHE A 78 -23.82 8.09 3.35
CA PHE A 78 -24.58 6.85 3.54
C PHE A 78 -25.42 6.85 4.82
N ASN A 79 -25.02 7.59 5.87
CA ASN A 79 -25.87 7.75 7.06
C ASN A 79 -27.07 8.66 6.81
N VAL A 80 -26.90 9.74 6.05
CA VAL A 80 -28.05 10.59 5.63
C VAL A 80 -29.04 9.75 4.84
N ALA A 81 -28.59 8.97 3.86
CA ALA A 81 -29.43 8.06 3.11
C ALA A 81 -30.12 7.03 4.01
N ALA A 82 -29.38 6.44 4.97
CA ALA A 82 -29.91 5.50 5.95
C ALA A 82 -31.05 6.09 6.80
N ILE A 83 -30.87 7.31 7.26
CA ILE A 83 -31.84 8.01 8.11
C ILE A 83 -33.11 8.32 7.32
N LEU A 84 -32.99 8.82 6.09
CA LEU A 84 -34.14 9.05 5.23
C LEU A 84 -34.93 7.75 4.97
N LEU A 85 -34.21 6.66 4.71
CA LEU A 85 -34.82 5.35 4.51
C LEU A 85 -35.47 4.81 5.80
N ALA A 86 -34.82 4.97 6.96
CA ALA A 86 -35.40 4.55 8.25
C ALA A 86 -36.67 5.29 8.59
N ILE A 87 -36.75 6.60 8.34
CA ILE A 87 -37.96 7.42 8.52
C ILE A 87 -39.07 6.94 7.55
N LEU A 88 -38.74 6.71 6.29
CA LEU A 88 -39.70 6.16 5.33
C LEU A 88 -40.26 4.82 5.75
N LEU A 89 -39.40 3.91 6.23
CA LEU A 89 -39.82 2.59 6.74
C LEU A 89 -40.71 2.73 7.97
N ALA A 90 -40.39 3.66 8.87
CA ALA A 90 -41.21 3.93 10.06
C ALA A 90 -42.58 4.50 9.72
N PHE A 91 -42.71 5.20 8.59
CA PHE A 91 -44.00 5.68 8.10
C PHE A 91 -44.85 4.58 7.44
N LEU A 92 -44.19 3.62 6.77
CA LEU A 92 -44.87 2.55 6.02
C LEU A 92 -45.28 1.34 6.87
N PHE A 93 -44.52 1.05 7.94
CA PHE A 93 -44.67 -0.19 8.70
C PHE A 93 -45.01 0.08 10.18
N PRO A 94 -45.86 -0.78 10.78
CA PRO A 94 -46.16 -0.70 12.21
C PRO A 94 -44.93 -1.08 13.06
N HIS A 95 -44.87 -0.58 14.29
CA HIS A 95 -43.71 -0.72 15.19
C HIS A 95 -43.19 -2.16 15.36
N TYR A 96 -44.06 -3.16 15.46
CA TYR A 96 -43.65 -4.56 15.59
C TYR A 96 -42.96 -5.09 14.33
N ALA A 97 -43.34 -4.61 13.14
CA ALA A 97 -42.70 -5.00 11.88
C ALA A 97 -41.30 -4.34 11.75
N LEU A 98 -41.09 -3.13 12.33
CA LEU A 98 -39.80 -2.44 12.29
C LEU A 98 -38.72 -3.24 13.00
N ILE A 99 -39.03 -3.97 14.07
CA ILE A 99 -38.07 -4.81 14.79
C ILE A 99 -37.58 -5.96 13.86
N GLY A 100 -38.51 -6.66 13.20
CA GLY A 100 -38.14 -7.69 12.23
C GLY A 100 -37.31 -7.14 11.07
N LEU A 101 -37.70 -5.95 10.59
CA LEU A 101 -36.95 -5.27 9.53
C LEU A 101 -35.55 -4.83 9.98
N ALA A 102 -35.38 -4.41 11.23
CA ALA A 102 -34.08 -4.08 11.79
C ALA A 102 -33.11 -5.29 11.73
N PHE A 103 -33.59 -6.49 12.14
CA PHE A 103 -32.75 -7.70 12.02
C PHE A 103 -32.42 -8.05 10.57
N LEU A 104 -33.33 -7.80 9.63
CA LEU A 104 -33.06 -7.96 8.20
C LEU A 104 -31.94 -7.00 7.74
N MET A 105 -31.93 -5.74 8.22
CA MET A 105 -30.86 -4.78 7.93
C MET A 105 -29.51 -5.23 8.50
N LEU A 106 -29.49 -5.85 9.67
CA LEU A 106 -28.28 -6.45 10.23
C LEU A 106 -27.73 -7.58 9.37
N PHE A 107 -28.61 -8.41 8.79
CA PHE A 107 -28.20 -9.42 7.83
C PHE A 107 -27.56 -8.80 6.58
N PHE A 108 -28.17 -7.76 5.99
CA PHE A 108 -27.58 -7.05 4.85
C PHE A 108 -26.26 -6.37 5.20
N PHE A 109 -26.13 -5.77 6.40
CA PHE A 109 -24.85 -5.26 6.88
C PHE A 109 -23.77 -6.34 6.77
N ARG A 110 -24.01 -7.53 7.28
CA ARG A 110 -23.04 -8.63 7.24
C ARG A 110 -22.76 -9.15 5.83
N ALA A 111 -23.77 -9.19 4.97
CA ALA A 111 -23.64 -9.65 3.60
C ALA A 111 -22.77 -8.73 2.73
N PHE A 112 -22.85 -7.41 2.95
CA PHE A 112 -22.09 -6.42 2.17
C PHE A 112 -20.71 -6.12 2.76
N TYR A 113 -20.47 -6.42 4.03
CA TYR A 113 -19.16 -6.22 4.67
C TYR A 113 -18.20 -7.38 4.34
N PRO A 114 -16.91 -7.14 4.00
CA PRO A 114 -16.21 -5.85 3.91
C PRO A 114 -16.21 -5.19 2.52
N ASN A 115 -16.75 -5.84 1.48
CA ASN A 115 -16.57 -5.45 0.08
C ASN A 115 -17.21 -4.09 -0.27
N TYR A 116 -18.37 -3.78 0.34
CA TYR A 116 -19.14 -2.56 0.08
C TYR A 116 -19.35 -1.76 1.37
N MET A 117 -18.28 -1.14 1.85
CA MET A 117 -18.25 -0.50 3.18
C MET A 117 -19.32 0.59 3.37
N GLY A 118 -19.62 1.39 2.32
CA GLY A 118 -20.68 2.40 2.37
C GLY A 118 -22.06 1.81 2.60
N LEU A 119 -22.45 0.81 1.82
CA LEU A 119 -23.72 0.11 1.99
C LEU A 119 -23.82 -0.60 3.34
N SER A 120 -22.76 -1.22 3.80
CA SER A 120 -22.71 -1.84 5.12
C SER A 120 -22.99 -0.82 6.23
N VAL A 121 -22.34 0.34 6.20
CA VAL A 121 -22.59 1.42 7.16
C VAL A 121 -24.04 1.91 7.10
N MET A 122 -24.62 2.01 5.91
CA MET A 122 -26.03 2.39 5.71
C MET A 122 -26.96 1.41 6.42
N PHE A 123 -26.83 0.11 6.14
CA PHE A 123 -27.69 -0.92 6.76
C PHE A 123 -27.52 -0.99 8.28
N LEU A 124 -26.29 -0.85 8.79
CA LEU A 124 -26.04 -0.79 10.22
C LEU A 124 -26.71 0.43 10.87
N SER A 125 -26.69 1.58 10.20
CA SER A 125 -27.34 2.80 10.72
C SER A 125 -28.87 2.67 10.72
N ILE A 126 -29.47 2.07 9.70
CA ILE A 126 -30.91 1.77 9.70
C ILE A 126 -31.25 0.82 10.84
N PHE A 127 -30.48 -0.25 11.04
CA PHE A 127 -30.65 -1.19 12.15
C PHE A 127 -30.67 -0.45 13.50
N VAL A 128 -29.68 0.41 13.75
CA VAL A 128 -29.56 1.15 15.02
C VAL A 128 -30.74 2.10 15.23
N VAL A 129 -31.20 2.80 14.20
CA VAL A 129 -32.34 3.71 14.29
C VAL A 129 -33.64 2.98 14.56
N LEU A 130 -33.86 1.80 13.96
CA LEU A 130 -35.09 1.06 14.04
C LEU A 130 -35.20 0.18 15.31
N ILE A 131 -34.09 -0.32 15.86
CA ILE A 131 -34.10 -1.24 17.01
C ILE A 131 -34.21 -0.52 18.36
N TRP A 132 -33.90 0.79 18.39
CA TRP A 132 -33.85 1.52 19.65
C TRP A 132 -35.26 1.87 20.13
N PRO A 133 -35.71 1.39 21.30
CA PRO A 133 -37.10 1.44 21.69
C PRO A 133 -37.52 2.76 22.36
N THR A 134 -36.63 3.74 22.51
CA THR A 134 -36.88 4.96 23.27
C THR A 134 -37.35 6.10 22.36
N GLY A 135 -38.64 6.33 22.31
CA GLY A 135 -39.22 7.47 21.60
C GLY A 135 -39.53 7.23 20.12
N PRO A 136 -40.08 8.22 19.44
CA PRO A 136 -40.38 8.14 18.03
C PRO A 136 -39.09 8.03 17.18
N VAL A 137 -39.17 7.27 16.09
CA VAL A 137 -38.02 6.98 15.19
C VAL A 137 -37.33 8.26 14.71
N TRP A 138 -38.06 9.36 14.53
CA TRP A 138 -37.49 10.62 14.07
C TRP A 138 -36.53 11.26 15.10
N GLU A 139 -36.79 11.11 16.43
CA GLU A 139 -35.90 11.59 17.48
C GLU A 139 -34.58 10.83 17.48
N ASN A 140 -34.63 9.51 17.36
CA ASN A 140 -33.44 8.67 17.19
C ASN A 140 -32.66 9.00 15.92
N ALA A 141 -33.39 9.31 14.84
CA ALA A 141 -32.78 9.73 13.58
C ALA A 141 -32.03 11.06 13.70
N VAL A 142 -32.63 12.08 14.33
CA VAL A 142 -31.99 13.38 14.58
C VAL A 142 -30.79 13.25 15.51
N ALA A 143 -30.91 12.51 16.62
CA ALA A 143 -29.79 12.24 17.51
C ALA A 143 -28.61 11.61 16.75
N ARG A 144 -28.89 10.67 15.85
CA ARG A 144 -27.90 10.01 15.03
C ARG A 144 -27.16 10.97 14.07
N ILE A 145 -27.89 11.93 13.46
CA ILE A 145 -27.26 12.97 12.62
C ILE A 145 -26.30 13.81 13.45
N ILE A 146 -26.72 14.22 14.64
CA ILE A 146 -25.91 15.05 15.54
C ILE A 146 -24.64 14.29 15.95
N ASP A 147 -24.75 13.05 16.38
CA ASP A 147 -23.62 12.22 16.83
C ASP A 147 -22.60 12.00 15.71
N ILE A 148 -23.08 11.68 14.51
CA ILE A 148 -22.23 11.46 13.35
C ILE A 148 -21.53 12.77 12.94
N SER A 149 -22.24 13.90 12.99
CA SER A 149 -21.68 15.20 12.65
C SER A 149 -20.59 15.60 13.64
N ILE A 150 -20.83 15.46 14.94
CA ILE A 150 -19.83 15.73 15.99
C ILE A 150 -18.61 14.82 15.81
N GLY A 151 -18.83 13.51 15.63
CA GLY A 151 -17.76 12.55 15.41
C GLY A 151 -16.92 12.86 14.16
N ALA A 152 -17.58 13.23 13.07
CA ALA A 152 -16.92 13.63 11.82
C ALA A 152 -16.10 14.93 11.98
N ILE A 153 -16.63 15.92 12.69
CA ILE A 153 -15.92 17.19 12.96
C ILE A 153 -14.68 16.93 13.82
N ILE A 154 -14.79 16.16 14.90
CA ILE A 154 -13.64 15.79 15.74
C ILE A 154 -12.60 15.04 14.92
N ALA A 155 -13.03 14.04 14.15
CA ALA A 155 -12.13 13.28 13.29
C ALA A 155 -11.42 14.15 12.26
N PHE A 156 -12.14 15.09 11.62
CA PHE A 156 -11.60 16.05 10.67
C PHE A 156 -10.55 16.96 11.31
N ILE A 157 -10.89 17.58 12.43
CA ILE A 157 -9.97 18.47 13.18
C ILE A 157 -8.70 17.71 13.56
N CYS A 158 -8.84 16.51 14.14
CA CYS A 158 -7.69 15.71 14.53
C CYS A 158 -6.85 15.24 13.33
N ALA A 159 -7.48 14.87 12.21
CA ALA A 159 -6.77 14.42 11.03
C ALA A 159 -6.01 15.54 10.31
N TYR A 160 -6.58 16.75 10.27
CA TYR A 160 -6.05 17.87 9.49
C TYR A 160 -5.10 18.77 10.29
N LEU A 161 -5.40 19.04 11.58
CA LEU A 161 -4.63 19.96 12.39
C LEU A 161 -3.54 19.28 13.21
N ILE A 162 -3.73 18.00 13.59
CA ILE A 162 -2.80 17.31 14.48
C ILE A 162 -1.90 16.38 13.70
N LEU A 163 -0.64 16.79 13.51
CA LEU A 163 0.41 16.03 12.83
C LEU A 163 -0.09 15.43 11.50
N PRO A 164 -0.56 16.24 10.53
CA PRO A 164 -1.13 15.72 9.31
C PRO A 164 -0.14 14.77 8.62
N SER A 165 -0.58 13.56 8.34
CA SER A 165 0.18 12.60 7.54
C SER A 165 -0.44 12.59 6.15
N ARG A 166 0.11 13.39 5.27
CA ARG A 166 -0.15 13.23 3.85
C ARG A 166 0.70 12.05 3.40
N MET A 167 0.07 11.03 2.88
CA MET A 167 0.81 9.95 2.25
C MET A 167 1.09 10.41 0.83
N THR A 168 2.25 10.95 0.63
CA THR A 168 2.78 11.14 -0.72
C THR A 168 3.05 9.76 -1.28
N VAL A 169 2.29 9.36 -2.29
CA VAL A 169 2.59 8.14 -3.04
C VAL A 169 3.53 8.54 -4.15
N ASP A 170 4.82 8.29 -3.95
CA ASP A 170 5.86 8.47 -4.97
C ASP A 170 6.12 7.11 -5.64
N LEU A 171 5.28 6.72 -6.62
CA LEU A 171 5.44 5.48 -7.36
C LEU A 171 6.78 5.42 -8.11
N PRO A 172 7.21 6.48 -8.83
CA PRO A 172 8.51 6.50 -9.49
C PRO A 172 9.67 6.25 -8.51
N GLY A 173 9.67 6.94 -7.37
CA GLY A 173 10.68 6.73 -6.34
C GLY A 173 10.65 5.33 -5.72
N GLN A 174 9.47 4.68 -5.64
CA GLN A 174 9.37 3.29 -5.20
C GLN A 174 9.97 2.33 -6.24
N ILE A 175 9.64 2.49 -7.53
CA ILE A 175 10.27 1.71 -8.63
C ILE A 175 11.79 1.89 -8.62
N ALA A 176 12.29 3.12 -8.50
CA ALA A 176 13.72 3.38 -8.42
C ALA A 176 14.40 2.67 -7.24
N ARG A 177 13.72 2.59 -6.07
CA ARG A 177 14.23 1.85 -4.91
C ARG A 177 14.29 0.34 -5.18
N VAL A 178 13.29 -0.22 -5.83
CA VAL A 178 13.25 -1.65 -6.17
C VAL A 178 14.34 -1.99 -7.19
N ILE A 179 14.52 -1.18 -8.25
CA ILE A 179 15.61 -1.35 -9.23
C ILE A 179 16.98 -1.27 -8.54
N ASN A 180 17.19 -0.29 -7.63
CA ASN A 180 18.42 -0.20 -6.85
C ASN A 180 18.63 -1.40 -5.93
N ALA A 181 17.58 -1.93 -5.32
CA ALA A 181 17.68 -3.13 -4.49
C ALA A 181 18.07 -4.36 -5.32
N ASN A 182 17.56 -4.49 -6.55
CA ASN A 182 17.97 -5.52 -7.52
C ASN A 182 19.42 -5.33 -7.95
N ARG A 183 19.85 -4.09 -8.19
CA ARG A 183 21.25 -3.78 -8.51
C ARG A 183 22.19 -4.28 -7.40
N GLU A 184 21.89 -3.98 -6.14
CA GLU A 184 22.71 -4.44 -5.00
C GLU A 184 22.67 -5.98 -4.87
N TYR A 185 21.53 -6.59 -5.16
CA TYR A 185 21.40 -8.04 -5.16
C TYR A 185 22.24 -8.68 -6.29
N ALA A 186 22.12 -8.18 -7.52
CA ALA A 186 22.95 -8.62 -8.66
C ALA A 186 24.45 -8.47 -8.36
N LYS A 187 24.85 -7.34 -7.74
CA LYS A 187 26.23 -7.10 -7.31
C LYS A 187 26.75 -8.14 -6.32
N ALA A 188 25.89 -8.63 -5.43
CA ALA A 188 26.23 -9.65 -4.44
C ALA A 188 26.24 -11.07 -5.02
N VAL A 189 25.45 -11.35 -6.05
CA VAL A 189 25.32 -12.67 -6.68
C VAL A 189 26.37 -12.89 -7.77
N ILE A 190 26.54 -11.93 -8.69
CA ILE A 190 27.41 -12.08 -9.84
C ILE A 190 28.86 -11.84 -9.40
N PRO A 191 29.76 -12.82 -9.55
CA PRO A 191 31.14 -12.67 -9.16
C PRO A 191 31.87 -11.61 -9.99
N GLY A 192 32.80 -10.88 -9.37
CA GLY A 192 33.76 -9.99 -10.06
C GLY A 192 35.07 -10.68 -10.31
N GLU A 193 36.15 -9.89 -10.41
CA GLU A 193 37.53 -10.40 -10.61
C GLU A 193 37.94 -11.40 -9.53
N ASP A 194 37.53 -11.18 -8.27
CA ASP A 194 37.89 -12.03 -7.13
C ASP A 194 37.18 -13.39 -7.10
N ARG A 195 36.23 -13.63 -8.01
CA ARG A 195 35.39 -14.85 -8.10
C ARG A 195 34.78 -15.32 -6.75
N ASN A 196 34.69 -14.43 -5.77
CA ASN A 196 34.15 -14.73 -4.45
C ASN A 196 32.64 -14.50 -4.42
N TYR A 197 31.89 -15.60 -4.38
CA TYR A 197 30.46 -15.56 -4.06
C TYR A 197 30.28 -15.68 -2.54
N ASN A 198 29.47 -14.78 -1.96
CA ASN A 198 29.14 -14.83 -0.53
C ASN A 198 27.63 -14.98 -0.36
N HIS A 199 27.21 -16.19 -0.01
CA HIS A 199 25.80 -16.56 0.19
C HIS A 199 25.11 -15.66 1.22
N GLU A 200 25.73 -15.35 2.36
CA GLU A 200 25.11 -14.55 3.42
C GLU A 200 24.81 -13.13 2.96
N ASN A 201 25.73 -12.54 2.19
CA ASN A 201 25.52 -11.24 1.56
C ASN A 201 24.38 -11.29 0.54
N ALA A 202 24.36 -12.29 -0.34
CA ALA A 202 23.30 -12.45 -1.34
C ALA A 202 21.92 -12.57 -0.67
N VAL A 203 21.79 -13.40 0.37
CA VAL A 203 20.53 -13.52 1.14
C VAL A 203 20.13 -12.20 1.80
N THR A 204 21.09 -11.42 2.29
CA THR A 204 20.81 -10.12 2.93
C THR A 204 20.25 -9.11 1.92
N TYR A 205 20.84 -9.02 0.73
CA TYR A 205 20.36 -8.13 -0.33
C TYR A 205 19.06 -8.61 -0.96
N PHE A 206 18.86 -9.92 -1.11
CA PHE A 206 17.58 -10.48 -1.52
C PHE A 206 16.44 -10.10 -0.55
N ARG A 207 16.65 -10.18 0.77
CA ARG A 207 15.66 -9.73 1.75
C ARG A 207 15.35 -8.25 1.65
N LYS A 208 16.36 -7.43 1.39
CA LYS A 208 16.17 -5.99 1.16
C LYS A 208 15.32 -5.74 -0.08
N TYR A 209 15.61 -6.45 -1.18
CA TYR A 209 14.78 -6.40 -2.38
C TYR A 209 13.32 -6.77 -2.08
N MET A 210 13.07 -7.91 -1.41
CA MET A 210 11.71 -8.35 -1.06
C MET A 210 10.94 -7.32 -0.23
N LEU A 211 11.62 -6.57 0.62
CA LEU A 211 11.01 -5.49 1.38
C LEU A 211 10.58 -4.32 0.48
N GLU A 212 11.48 -3.88 -0.41
CA GLU A 212 11.18 -2.77 -1.32
C GLU A 212 10.09 -3.15 -2.34
N GLU A 213 10.10 -4.38 -2.85
CA GLU A 213 9.04 -4.89 -3.72
C GLU A 213 7.67 -4.90 -3.03
N LYS A 214 7.61 -5.34 -1.78
CA LYS A 214 6.37 -5.29 -0.99
C LYS A 214 5.89 -3.85 -0.74
N ASN A 215 6.82 -2.92 -0.54
CA ASN A 215 6.49 -1.50 -0.40
C ASN A 215 5.90 -0.94 -1.71
N LEU A 216 6.49 -1.31 -2.86
CA LEU A 216 5.99 -0.93 -4.18
C LEU A 216 4.59 -1.50 -4.44
N GLU A 217 4.37 -2.79 -4.20
CA GLU A 217 3.08 -3.44 -4.37
C GLU A 217 2.00 -2.76 -3.51
N SER A 218 2.34 -2.42 -2.27
CA SER A 218 1.44 -1.70 -1.37
C SER A 218 1.15 -0.28 -1.85
N ALA A 219 2.12 0.39 -2.46
CA ALA A 219 1.97 1.73 -3.02
C ALA A 219 1.10 1.71 -4.28
N ILE A 220 1.33 0.77 -5.20
CA ILE A 220 0.53 0.57 -6.42
C ILE A 220 -0.94 0.29 -6.03
N LYS A 221 -1.17 -0.68 -5.15
CA LYS A 221 -2.51 -1.01 -4.68
C LYS A 221 -3.23 0.19 -4.08
N LYS A 222 -2.53 1.03 -3.36
CA LYS A 222 -3.11 2.23 -2.76
C LYS A 222 -3.53 3.25 -3.82
N VAL A 223 -2.74 3.43 -4.89
CA VAL A 223 -3.11 4.32 -6.00
C VAL A 223 -4.33 3.77 -6.71
N ASP A 224 -4.36 2.48 -6.98
CA ASP A 224 -5.47 1.79 -7.64
C ASP A 224 -6.78 1.91 -6.83
N ASP A 225 -6.71 1.70 -5.51
CA ASP A 225 -7.87 1.85 -4.60
C ASP A 225 -8.37 3.31 -4.48
N THR A 226 -7.49 4.30 -4.69
CA THR A 226 -7.81 5.72 -4.48
C THR A 226 -8.30 6.42 -5.73
N PHE A 227 -7.76 6.07 -6.89
CA PHE A 227 -7.99 6.74 -8.17
C PHE A 227 -8.62 5.77 -9.17
N LYS A 228 -9.94 5.66 -9.19
CA LYS A 228 -10.68 4.71 -10.06
C LYS A 228 -10.54 4.96 -11.57
N ASP A 229 -10.11 6.15 -11.99
CA ASP A 229 -10.03 6.54 -13.42
C ASP A 229 -8.62 6.43 -14.04
N VAL A 230 -7.65 5.81 -13.36
CA VAL A 230 -6.24 5.87 -13.74
C VAL A 230 -5.69 4.54 -14.26
N GLY A 231 -6.55 3.68 -14.80
CA GLY A 231 -6.25 2.30 -15.16
C GLY A 231 -5.02 2.09 -16.06
N GLU A 232 -4.81 2.93 -17.09
CA GLU A 232 -3.68 2.75 -18.03
C GLU A 232 -2.32 3.09 -17.41
N ASP A 233 -2.24 4.14 -16.61
CA ASP A 233 -0.98 4.54 -15.99
C ASP A 233 -0.54 3.58 -14.87
N VAL A 234 -1.48 3.04 -14.10
CA VAL A 234 -1.19 2.07 -13.04
C VAL A 234 -0.74 0.73 -13.64
N SER A 235 -1.25 0.36 -14.83
CA SER A 235 -0.82 -0.86 -15.52
C SER A 235 0.67 -0.85 -15.83
N LEU A 236 1.24 0.30 -16.21
CA LEU A 236 2.69 0.44 -16.43
C LEU A 236 3.50 0.09 -15.18
N TYR A 237 3.05 0.54 -13.99
CA TYR A 237 3.76 0.21 -12.76
C TYR A 237 3.65 -1.27 -12.38
N HIS A 238 2.52 -1.92 -12.69
CA HIS A 238 2.39 -3.37 -12.56
C HIS A 238 3.33 -4.12 -13.49
N GLU A 239 3.47 -3.66 -14.75
CA GLU A 239 4.38 -4.24 -15.73
C GLU A 239 5.85 -4.07 -15.28
N LEU A 240 6.26 -2.88 -14.90
CA LEU A 240 7.61 -2.62 -14.39
C LEU A 240 7.93 -3.48 -13.15
N SER A 241 6.99 -3.62 -12.21
CA SER A 241 7.12 -4.50 -11.06
C SER A 241 7.25 -5.98 -11.50
N ALA A 242 6.44 -6.43 -12.46
CA ALA A 242 6.49 -7.80 -12.95
C ALA A 242 7.84 -8.14 -13.63
N VAL A 243 8.34 -7.26 -14.48
CA VAL A 243 9.66 -7.44 -15.13
C VAL A 243 10.76 -7.42 -14.08
N ASN A 244 10.70 -6.54 -13.11
CA ASN A 244 11.69 -6.45 -12.05
C ASN A 244 11.68 -7.70 -11.14
N ARG A 245 10.52 -8.31 -10.87
CA ARG A 245 10.42 -9.61 -10.18
C ARG A 245 11.01 -10.74 -11.00
N LYS A 246 10.79 -10.74 -12.32
CA LYS A 246 11.38 -11.71 -13.22
C LYS A 246 12.90 -11.61 -13.19
N LEU A 247 13.46 -10.41 -13.31
CA LEU A 247 14.88 -10.14 -13.17
C LEU A 247 15.45 -10.70 -11.86
N THR A 248 14.77 -10.49 -10.73
CA THR A 248 15.18 -11.06 -9.43
C THR A 248 15.16 -12.59 -9.44
N SER A 249 14.15 -13.19 -10.08
CA SER A 249 14.04 -14.64 -10.22
C SER A 249 15.21 -15.22 -10.99
N ASP A 250 15.58 -14.59 -12.10
CA ASP A 250 16.68 -15.04 -12.95
C ASP A 250 18.04 -14.85 -12.25
N ILE A 251 18.25 -13.76 -11.50
CA ILE A 251 19.43 -13.57 -10.64
C ILE A 251 19.47 -14.65 -9.53
N SER A 252 18.32 -15.02 -8.96
CA SER A 252 18.26 -16.04 -7.90
C SER A 252 18.56 -17.43 -8.43
N ALA A 253 18.08 -17.75 -9.64
CA ALA A 253 18.42 -19.00 -10.31
C ALA A 253 19.91 -19.06 -10.66
N LEU A 254 20.49 -17.97 -11.15
CA LEU A 254 21.92 -17.84 -11.38
C LEU A 254 22.72 -18.05 -10.07
N ALA A 255 22.27 -17.49 -8.94
CA ALA A 255 22.91 -17.69 -7.65
C ALA A 255 22.99 -19.18 -7.27
N THR A 256 21.92 -19.92 -7.54
CA THR A 256 21.88 -21.38 -7.25
C THR A 256 22.86 -22.16 -8.12
N LEU A 257 23.03 -21.79 -9.39
CA LEU A 257 23.99 -22.39 -10.29
C LEU A 257 25.44 -22.10 -9.87
N ILE A 258 25.71 -20.86 -9.45
CA ILE A 258 27.03 -20.46 -8.91
C ILE A 258 27.38 -21.27 -7.65
N GLU A 259 26.40 -21.53 -6.78
CA GLU A 259 26.61 -22.37 -5.59
C GLU A 259 26.88 -23.85 -5.92
N SER A 260 26.38 -24.35 -7.04
CA SER A 260 26.59 -25.74 -7.47
C SER A 260 27.97 -26.04 -8.07
N ASP A 261 28.87 -25.07 -8.04
CA ASP A 261 30.26 -25.17 -8.51
C ASP A 261 30.38 -25.41 -10.05
N GLU A 262 29.39 -24.98 -10.82
CA GLU A 262 29.50 -24.96 -12.28
C GLU A 262 30.62 -24.00 -12.72
N ALA A 263 31.34 -24.35 -13.78
CA ALA A 263 32.44 -23.55 -14.32
C ALA A 263 31.90 -22.16 -14.74
N LEU A 264 32.30 -21.14 -14.00
CA LEU A 264 31.86 -19.76 -14.25
C LEU A 264 32.65 -19.17 -15.42
N PRO A 265 31.96 -18.63 -16.43
CA PRO A 265 32.59 -17.80 -17.44
C PRO A 265 33.16 -16.51 -16.84
N ASP A 266 33.93 -15.74 -17.58
CA ASP A 266 34.36 -14.41 -17.15
C ASP A 266 33.16 -13.46 -17.17
N THR A 267 32.61 -13.18 -15.97
CA THR A 267 31.42 -12.34 -15.79
C THR A 267 31.74 -10.91 -15.39
N HIS A 268 33.02 -10.54 -15.28
CA HIS A 268 33.41 -9.23 -14.76
C HIS A 268 32.83 -8.06 -15.57
N ARG A 269 33.05 -8.07 -16.88
CA ARG A 269 32.53 -7.03 -17.78
C ARG A 269 31.00 -7.00 -17.80
N PHE A 270 30.35 -8.16 -17.78
CA PHE A 270 28.89 -8.26 -17.71
C PHE A 270 28.34 -7.64 -16.44
N LYS A 271 28.97 -7.97 -15.29
CA LYS A 271 28.61 -7.40 -14.00
C LYS A 271 28.64 -5.87 -13.99
N GLU A 272 29.73 -5.28 -14.49
CA GLU A 272 29.87 -3.82 -14.57
C GLU A 272 28.77 -3.20 -15.44
N GLN A 273 28.57 -3.71 -16.64
CA GLN A 273 27.53 -3.24 -17.56
C GLN A 273 26.12 -3.35 -16.95
N LEU A 274 25.82 -4.44 -16.27
CA LEU A 274 24.54 -4.66 -15.61
C LEU A 274 24.31 -3.68 -14.47
N ILE A 275 25.32 -3.47 -13.63
CA ILE A 275 25.25 -2.54 -12.48
C ILE A 275 25.05 -1.13 -12.97
N ASP A 276 25.78 -0.70 -14.00
CA ASP A 276 25.67 0.63 -14.60
C ASP A 276 24.29 0.82 -15.24
N ALA A 277 23.80 -0.16 -15.99
CA ALA A 277 22.46 -0.12 -16.60
C ALA A 277 21.35 0.03 -15.56
N LEU A 278 21.38 -0.76 -14.50
CA LEU A 278 20.38 -0.67 -13.42
C LEU A 278 20.50 0.65 -12.64
N ASN A 279 21.71 1.19 -12.49
CA ASN A 279 21.92 2.49 -11.86
C ASN A 279 21.35 3.62 -12.73
N GLU A 280 21.60 3.60 -14.03
CA GLU A 280 21.05 4.58 -14.97
C GLU A 280 19.52 4.52 -15.02
N LEU A 281 18.94 3.31 -15.04
CA LEU A 281 17.50 3.12 -14.97
C LEU A 281 16.89 3.73 -13.70
N ALA A 282 17.47 3.43 -12.55
CA ALA A 282 16.99 3.96 -11.28
C ALA A 282 17.10 5.50 -11.23
N LEU A 283 18.15 6.08 -11.80
CA LEU A 283 18.34 7.53 -11.91
C LEU A 283 17.35 8.14 -12.90
N SER A 284 17.10 7.51 -14.06
CA SER A 284 16.12 7.94 -15.05
C SER A 284 14.73 8.05 -14.44
N VAL A 285 14.29 6.98 -13.75
CA VAL A 285 13.00 6.97 -13.05
C VAL A 285 12.94 8.04 -11.94
N ASN A 286 14.00 8.16 -11.14
CA ASN A 286 14.00 9.07 -9.98
C ASN A 286 14.07 10.54 -10.36
N LYS A 287 14.80 10.89 -11.43
CA LYS A 287 15.03 12.27 -11.86
C LYS A 287 14.16 12.75 -13.01
N SER A 288 13.29 11.90 -13.57
CA SER A 288 12.53 12.16 -14.81
C SER A 288 13.40 12.61 -15.98
N VAL A 289 14.61 12.05 -16.08
CA VAL A 289 15.54 12.36 -17.18
C VAL A 289 15.64 11.14 -18.05
N VAL A 290 15.36 11.30 -19.35
CA VAL A 290 15.61 10.26 -20.33
C VAL A 290 17.12 10.11 -20.49
N LEU A 291 17.67 9.03 -19.96
CA LEU A 291 19.09 8.70 -20.13
C LEU A 291 19.30 7.88 -21.40
N PRO A 292 20.48 7.95 -22.02
CA PRO A 292 20.80 7.09 -23.16
C PRO A 292 20.66 5.61 -22.75
N ARG A 293 20.28 4.77 -23.70
CA ARG A 293 20.13 3.32 -23.45
C ARG A 293 21.47 2.75 -23.00
N ALA A 294 21.47 2.10 -21.86
CA ALA A 294 22.63 1.36 -21.41
C ALA A 294 22.93 0.22 -22.39
N ASN A 295 24.16 0.15 -22.84
CA ASN A 295 24.59 -0.88 -23.79
C ASN A 295 25.05 -2.11 -22.99
N ILE A 296 24.15 -3.07 -22.78
CA ILE A 296 24.52 -4.38 -22.27
C ILE A 296 24.71 -5.27 -23.47
N ASP A 297 25.96 -5.66 -23.72
CA ASP A 297 26.30 -6.63 -24.77
C ASP A 297 25.62 -7.97 -24.42
N LYS A 298 25.12 -8.65 -25.44
CA LYS A 298 24.67 -10.04 -25.24
C LYS A 298 25.87 -10.88 -24.84
N PHE A 299 25.69 -11.72 -23.85
CA PHE A 299 26.71 -12.66 -23.44
C PHE A 299 26.75 -13.82 -24.46
N TYR A 300 27.57 -13.69 -25.50
CA TYR A 300 27.81 -14.79 -26.46
C TYR A 300 28.93 -15.66 -25.90
N GLY A 301 28.58 -16.85 -25.41
CA GLY A 301 29.55 -17.91 -25.18
C GLY A 301 30.25 -18.25 -26.46
N SER A 302 31.51 -18.61 -26.39
CA SER A 302 32.42 -18.80 -27.52
C SER A 302 32.06 -19.99 -28.45
N ASN A 303 31.02 -20.76 -28.15
CA ASN A 303 30.61 -21.91 -28.94
C ASN A 303 29.10 -22.15 -28.93
N ARG A 304 28.47 -21.98 -30.09
CA ARG A 304 27.00 -22.07 -30.30
C ARG A 304 26.38 -23.44 -29.97
N ASN A 305 27.16 -24.47 -29.74
CA ASN A 305 26.68 -25.86 -29.59
C ASN A 305 26.64 -26.37 -28.14
N ASP A 306 27.20 -25.60 -27.18
CA ASP A 306 27.20 -25.96 -25.76
C ASP A 306 26.99 -24.69 -24.91
N VAL A 307 25.78 -24.10 -25.01
CA VAL A 307 25.41 -22.95 -24.13
C VAL A 307 25.25 -23.47 -22.72
N SER A 308 26.11 -23.04 -21.81
CA SER A 308 25.98 -23.39 -20.39
C SER A 308 24.67 -22.79 -19.82
N ASN A 309 24.11 -23.44 -18.81
CA ASN A 309 22.92 -22.92 -18.13
C ASN A 309 23.16 -21.49 -17.61
N ILE A 310 24.38 -21.19 -17.16
CA ILE A 310 24.78 -19.86 -16.68
C ILE A 310 24.68 -18.80 -17.77
N GLU A 311 25.19 -19.07 -18.97
CA GLU A 311 25.12 -18.14 -20.10
C GLU A 311 23.67 -17.84 -20.50
N SER A 312 22.79 -18.83 -20.45
CA SER A 312 21.36 -18.64 -20.68
C SER A 312 20.71 -17.67 -19.67
N TYR A 313 21.06 -17.78 -18.40
CA TYR A 313 20.56 -16.85 -17.37
C TYR A 313 21.13 -15.43 -17.54
N LEU A 314 22.40 -15.28 -17.94
CA LEU A 314 22.98 -13.97 -18.23
C LEU A 314 22.26 -13.28 -19.41
N ASP A 315 21.89 -14.04 -20.45
CA ASP A 315 21.11 -13.53 -21.58
C ASP A 315 19.67 -13.16 -21.18
N TRP A 316 19.02 -13.93 -20.30
CA TRP A 316 17.69 -13.61 -19.77
C TRP A 316 17.74 -12.35 -18.92
N ILE A 317 18.70 -12.22 -18.02
CA ILE A 317 18.93 -11.01 -17.23
C ILE A 317 19.13 -9.79 -18.15
N THR A 318 19.91 -9.93 -19.23
CA THR A 318 20.08 -8.87 -20.24
C THR A 318 18.75 -8.48 -20.89
N SER A 319 17.93 -9.47 -21.23
CA SER A 319 16.62 -9.24 -21.84
C SER A 319 15.67 -8.53 -20.87
N ASP A 320 15.66 -8.92 -19.60
CA ASP A 320 14.82 -8.31 -18.58
C ASP A 320 15.19 -6.84 -18.35
N VAL A 321 16.49 -6.51 -18.34
CA VAL A 321 16.92 -5.12 -18.23
C VAL A 321 16.49 -4.31 -19.46
N LYS A 322 16.53 -4.87 -20.68
CA LYS A 322 16.01 -4.20 -21.88
C LYS A 322 14.51 -3.95 -21.80
N PHE A 323 13.72 -4.91 -21.31
CA PHE A 323 12.29 -4.70 -21.08
C PHE A 323 12.02 -3.62 -20.01
N LEU A 324 12.81 -3.57 -18.95
CA LEU A 324 12.73 -2.48 -17.98
C LEU A 324 13.04 -1.12 -18.62
N GLN A 325 14.04 -1.03 -19.48
CA GLN A 325 14.38 0.19 -20.22
C GLN A 325 13.23 0.64 -21.11
N GLU A 326 12.65 -0.27 -21.89
CA GLU A 326 11.50 0.03 -22.75
C GLU A 326 10.29 0.52 -21.93
N GLY A 327 9.99 -0.13 -20.81
CA GLY A 327 8.93 0.29 -19.90
C GLY A 327 9.17 1.68 -19.29
N VAL A 328 10.39 1.98 -18.89
CA VAL A 328 10.76 3.31 -18.36
C VAL A 328 10.66 4.38 -19.47
N GLU A 329 11.13 4.09 -20.70
CA GLU A 329 10.96 5.00 -21.84
C GLU A 329 9.48 5.26 -22.15
N LEU A 330 8.65 4.22 -22.12
CA LEU A 330 7.21 4.36 -22.30
C LEU A 330 6.62 5.25 -21.21
N GLY A 331 7.01 5.05 -19.95
CA GLY A 331 6.56 5.87 -18.83
C GLY A 331 6.93 7.35 -18.94
N HIS A 332 8.10 7.66 -19.50
CA HIS A 332 8.48 9.05 -19.82
C HIS A 332 7.65 9.61 -20.98
N ARG A 333 7.43 8.85 -22.05
CA ARG A 333 6.65 9.30 -23.22
C ARG A 333 5.20 9.56 -22.88
N THR A 334 4.60 8.74 -22.03
CA THR A 334 3.19 8.89 -21.59
C THR A 334 3.01 9.88 -20.45
N GLY A 335 4.10 10.33 -19.83
CA GLY A 335 4.09 11.16 -18.63
C GLY A 335 3.63 10.40 -17.36
N ALA A 336 3.50 9.08 -17.41
CA ALA A 336 3.06 8.28 -16.26
C ALA A 336 4.03 8.38 -15.08
N LEU A 337 5.35 8.44 -15.34
CA LEU A 337 6.38 8.60 -14.31
C LEU A 337 6.39 10.00 -13.67
N GLU A 338 5.75 11.00 -14.27
CA GLU A 338 5.69 12.36 -13.72
C GLU A 338 4.41 12.57 -12.89
N ARG A 339 3.30 11.97 -13.33
CA ARG A 339 1.98 12.16 -12.68
C ARG A 339 1.89 11.63 -11.26
N TYR A 340 2.65 10.58 -10.93
CA TYR A 340 2.64 9.94 -9.61
C TYR A 340 3.84 10.28 -8.74
N ARG A 341 4.52 11.37 -9.09
CA ARG A 341 5.58 11.94 -8.29
C ARG A 341 4.95 12.95 -7.32
N ASP A 342 5.11 12.74 -6.03
CA ASP A 342 4.63 13.65 -4.97
C ASP A 342 3.11 13.95 -5.03
N LEU A 343 2.28 12.94 -5.29
CA LEU A 343 0.84 13.07 -5.09
C LEU A 343 0.56 13.39 -3.62
N THR A 344 0.37 14.70 -3.33
CA THR A 344 0.06 15.25 -2.00
C THR A 344 -1.43 15.16 -1.69
#